data_90905c3a21efa6788b2a3156da084bb0
#
_entry.id   90905c3a21efa6788b2a3156da084bb0
#
_cell.length_a   1.000
_cell.length_b   1.000
_cell.length_c   1.000
_cell.angle_alpha   90.00
_cell.angle_beta   90.00
_cell.angle_gamma   90.00
#
_symmetry.space_group_name_H-M   'P 1'
#
loop_
_entity.id
_entity.type
_entity.pdbx_description
1 polymer ?
#
loop_
_entity_poly.entity_id
_entity_poly.type
_entity_poly.pdbx_seq_one_letter_code
_entity_poly.pdbx_strand_id
1 'polypeptide(L)'
;MKLIIKNGTIINPVHHQHEKGDVVIEDGKIVSLGGIADVPGAEVYDAEGFFVTPGLIDMHVHLREPGQEAKEDIHTGTQAASAGGITHVVTMANTKPVIDNMAVLRAVQKRVEEDGVVKVSIIGSVSKGLEGEQLSEMGDLSAAGAVAFSDDGHYVENANFMRRAMEYAGQLGKMIIDHAEDMTMCSDGFMNEGIISYQMGVAGRPAVGEDIAVSRDLLLSQLTGCHIHIAHVSSAKAVELIRDAKTVSYTHLRAHETLANLV
;
A
#
# COMPACT_ATOMS: atom_id res chain seq x y z
N MET A 1 -11.76 -27.94 -9.45
CA MET A 1 -10.32 -28.30 -9.61
C MET A 1 -9.77 -28.61 -8.22
N LYS A 2 -9.05 -29.76 -8.09
CA LYS A 2 -8.42 -30.14 -6.82
C LYS A 2 -6.91 -30.09 -7.00
N LEU A 3 -6.21 -29.45 -6.08
CA LEU A 3 -4.76 -29.32 -6.07
C LEU A 3 -4.25 -29.66 -4.66
N ILE A 4 -3.15 -30.41 -4.57
CA ILE A 4 -2.42 -30.60 -3.32
C ILE A 4 -1.00 -30.05 -3.50
N ILE A 5 -0.59 -29.18 -2.59
CA ILE A 5 0.79 -28.78 -2.44
C ILE A 5 1.40 -29.64 -1.33
N LYS A 6 2.32 -30.56 -1.67
CA LYS A 6 2.88 -31.55 -0.75
C LYS A 6 4.26 -31.15 -0.22
N ASN A 7 4.60 -31.67 0.96
CA ASN A 7 5.95 -31.66 1.56
C ASN A 7 6.52 -30.25 1.85
N GLY A 8 5.74 -29.19 1.69
CA GLY A 8 6.20 -27.83 1.91
C GLY A 8 6.36 -27.45 3.37
N THR A 9 7.15 -26.43 3.66
CA THR A 9 7.16 -25.77 4.96
C THR A 9 6.11 -24.68 4.96
N ILE A 10 5.00 -24.90 5.63
CA ILE A 10 3.87 -23.97 5.70
C ILE A 10 4.22 -22.85 6.67
N ILE A 11 4.11 -21.60 6.20
CA ILE A 11 4.27 -20.41 7.02
C ILE A 11 2.97 -19.62 6.99
N ASN A 12 2.27 -19.55 8.12
CA ASN A 12 1.06 -18.75 8.27
C ASN A 12 1.24 -17.76 9.42
N PRO A 13 1.58 -16.49 9.12
CA PRO A 13 1.85 -15.48 10.15
C PRO A 13 0.64 -15.18 11.05
N VAL A 14 -0.57 -15.30 10.53
CA VAL A 14 -1.81 -15.01 11.27
C VAL A 14 -2.02 -16.02 12.40
N HIS A 15 -1.67 -17.28 12.17
CA HIS A 15 -1.82 -18.37 13.15
C HIS A 15 -0.50 -18.80 13.78
N HIS A 16 0.60 -18.05 13.55
CA HIS A 16 1.95 -18.39 14.02
C HIS A 16 2.38 -19.83 13.66
N GLN A 17 1.88 -20.33 12.51
CA GLN A 17 2.16 -21.68 12.04
C GLN A 17 3.46 -21.68 11.22
N HIS A 18 4.36 -22.60 11.59
CA HIS A 18 5.61 -22.86 10.89
C HIS A 18 5.93 -24.35 11.00
N GLU A 19 5.39 -25.15 10.10
CA GLU A 19 5.52 -26.61 10.14
C GLU A 19 5.53 -27.23 8.75
N LYS A 20 6.10 -28.43 8.63
CA LYS A 20 5.99 -29.22 7.40
C LYS A 20 4.59 -29.81 7.27
N GLY A 21 4.04 -29.77 6.06
CA GLY A 21 2.73 -30.33 5.81
C GLY A 21 2.22 -30.05 4.39
N ASP A 22 1.03 -30.56 4.12
CA ASP A 22 0.38 -30.44 2.84
C ASP A 22 -0.71 -29.36 2.87
N VAL A 23 -0.97 -28.72 1.74
CA VAL A 23 -2.08 -27.81 1.55
C VAL A 23 -3.02 -28.39 0.49
N VAL A 24 -4.28 -28.57 0.85
CA VAL A 24 -5.32 -29.04 -0.08
C VAL A 24 -6.20 -27.88 -0.51
N ILE A 25 -6.34 -27.73 -1.82
CA ILE A 25 -7.14 -26.68 -2.44
C ILE A 25 -8.22 -27.35 -3.29
N GLU A 26 -9.49 -26.99 -3.04
CA GLU A 26 -10.63 -27.38 -3.84
C GLU A 26 -11.39 -26.14 -4.30
N ASP A 27 -11.62 -26.03 -5.61
CA ASP A 27 -12.37 -24.94 -6.25
C ASP A 27 -11.89 -23.54 -5.80
N GLY A 28 -10.54 -23.36 -5.76
CA GLY A 28 -9.89 -22.11 -5.41
C GLY A 28 -9.89 -21.77 -3.90
N LYS A 29 -10.29 -22.72 -3.03
CA LYS A 29 -10.31 -22.53 -1.57
C LYS A 29 -9.43 -23.55 -0.88
N ILE A 30 -8.68 -23.12 0.14
CA ILE A 30 -7.95 -24.03 1.03
C ILE A 30 -8.97 -24.76 1.90
N VAL A 31 -8.99 -26.09 1.79
CA VAL A 31 -9.89 -26.97 2.56
C VAL A 31 -9.17 -27.75 3.64
N SER A 32 -7.84 -27.91 3.52
CA SER A 32 -7.00 -28.52 4.56
C SER A 32 -5.63 -27.85 4.58
N LEU A 33 -5.07 -27.68 5.76
CA LEU A 33 -3.76 -27.07 6.00
C LEU A 33 -3.00 -27.86 7.06
N GLY A 34 -1.82 -28.36 6.68
CA GLY A 34 -0.98 -29.21 7.56
C GLY A 34 -1.30 -30.71 7.45
N GLY A 35 -0.42 -31.51 8.10
CA GLY A 35 -0.53 -32.97 8.04
C GLY A 35 -0.11 -33.55 6.67
N ILE A 36 -0.53 -34.79 6.42
CA ILE A 36 -0.31 -35.50 5.14
C ILE A 36 -1.66 -35.69 4.48
N ALA A 37 -1.80 -35.25 3.24
CA ALA A 37 -3.04 -35.33 2.50
C ALA A 37 -2.94 -36.36 1.35
N ASP A 38 -4.02 -37.15 1.17
CA ASP A 38 -4.21 -37.98 0.00
C ASP A 38 -5.63 -37.72 -0.55
N VAL A 39 -5.69 -37.08 -1.72
CA VAL A 39 -6.96 -36.74 -2.38
C VAL A 39 -6.93 -37.36 -3.78
N PRO A 40 -7.71 -38.44 -4.00
CA PRO A 40 -7.75 -39.10 -5.31
C PRO A 40 -8.12 -38.12 -6.44
N GLY A 41 -7.33 -38.14 -7.50
CA GLY A 41 -7.56 -37.33 -8.70
C GLY A 41 -7.20 -35.86 -8.59
N ALA A 42 -6.54 -35.43 -7.50
CA ALA A 42 -6.00 -34.09 -7.39
C ALA A 42 -4.68 -33.96 -8.19
N GLU A 43 -4.47 -32.77 -8.75
CA GLU A 43 -3.14 -32.35 -9.23
C GLU A 43 -2.21 -32.22 -8.02
N VAL A 44 -0.97 -32.68 -8.15
CA VAL A 44 0.01 -32.65 -7.07
C VAL A 44 1.19 -31.77 -7.45
N TYR A 45 1.49 -30.79 -6.60
CA TYR A 45 2.69 -29.97 -6.65
C TYR A 45 3.59 -30.36 -5.46
N ASP A 46 4.79 -30.87 -5.74
CA ASP A 46 5.76 -31.18 -4.70
C ASP A 46 6.55 -29.93 -4.33
N ALA A 47 6.37 -29.47 -3.09
CA ALA A 47 7.03 -28.31 -2.51
C ALA A 47 8.13 -28.68 -1.53
N GLU A 48 8.74 -29.88 -1.63
CA GLU A 48 9.84 -30.26 -0.77
C GLU A 48 11.00 -29.27 -0.87
N GLY A 49 11.43 -28.73 0.29
CA GLY A 49 12.48 -27.71 0.36
C GLY A 49 12.00 -26.28 0.15
N PHE A 50 10.72 -26.07 -0.18
CA PHE A 50 10.15 -24.74 -0.36
C PHE A 50 9.26 -24.30 0.81
N PHE A 51 9.13 -22.99 0.97
CA PHE A 51 8.12 -22.39 1.84
C PHE A 51 6.79 -22.25 1.09
N VAL A 52 5.71 -22.60 1.77
CA VAL A 52 4.34 -22.38 1.31
C VAL A 52 3.72 -21.28 2.17
N THR A 53 3.51 -20.12 1.59
CA THR A 53 3.02 -18.93 2.29
C THR A 53 1.71 -18.45 1.67
N PRO A 54 0.89 -17.64 2.38
CA PRO A 54 -0.10 -16.81 1.71
C PRO A 54 0.56 -15.99 0.60
N GLY A 55 -0.17 -15.71 -0.47
CA GLY A 55 0.31 -14.82 -1.53
C GLY A 55 0.71 -13.46 -0.97
N LEU A 56 1.80 -12.89 -1.45
CA LEU A 56 2.27 -11.58 -1.02
C LEU A 56 1.29 -10.48 -1.47
N ILE A 57 1.20 -9.42 -0.68
CA ILE A 57 0.37 -8.24 -0.98
C ILE A 57 1.30 -7.03 -1.04
N ASP A 58 1.28 -6.30 -2.16
CA ASP A 58 1.93 -5.01 -2.27
C ASP A 58 0.88 -3.90 -2.10
N MET A 59 1.01 -3.15 -1.02
CA MET A 59 0.02 -2.13 -0.64
C MET A 59 0.28 -0.76 -1.29
N HIS A 60 1.33 -0.62 -2.13
CA HIS A 60 1.70 0.65 -2.71
C HIS A 60 2.31 0.46 -4.10
N VAL A 61 1.47 0.53 -5.14
CA VAL A 61 1.91 0.44 -6.53
C VAL A 61 1.32 1.55 -7.38
N HIS A 62 1.97 1.85 -8.50
CA HIS A 62 1.53 2.82 -9.49
C HIS A 62 1.29 2.13 -10.81
N LEU A 63 0.05 1.73 -11.10
CA LEU A 63 -0.31 1.11 -12.38
C LEU A 63 -0.49 2.13 -13.52
N ARG A 64 -0.44 3.42 -13.22
CA ARG A 64 -0.36 4.54 -14.17
C ARG A 64 -1.54 4.69 -15.14
N GLU A 65 -2.39 3.71 -15.27
CA GLU A 65 -3.60 3.74 -16.09
C GLU A 65 -4.81 4.18 -15.22
N PRO A 66 -5.60 5.15 -15.71
CA PRO A 66 -5.56 5.77 -17.03
C PRO A 66 -4.56 6.92 -17.16
N GLY A 67 -4.14 7.15 -18.44
CA GLY A 67 -3.53 8.39 -18.92
C GLY A 67 -2.02 8.49 -18.84
N GLN A 68 -1.34 7.47 -18.34
CA GLN A 68 0.12 7.39 -18.28
C GLN A 68 0.65 6.01 -18.72
N GLU A 69 -0.08 5.33 -19.60
CA GLU A 69 0.16 3.95 -20.05
C GLU A 69 1.53 3.75 -20.72
N ALA A 70 2.14 4.84 -21.21
CA ALA A 70 3.51 4.79 -21.72
C ALA A 70 4.57 4.49 -20.64
N LYS A 71 4.22 4.65 -19.36
CA LYS A 71 5.11 4.35 -18.22
C LYS A 71 4.83 2.95 -17.66
N GLU A 72 3.56 2.61 -17.51
CA GLU A 72 3.04 1.35 -16.98
C GLU A 72 1.55 1.28 -17.28
N ASP A 73 0.99 0.07 -17.44
CA ASP A 73 -0.44 -0.18 -17.51
C ASP A 73 -0.86 -1.29 -16.52
N ILE A 74 -2.15 -1.52 -16.40
CA ILE A 74 -2.71 -2.52 -15.48
C ILE A 74 -2.22 -3.92 -15.82
N HIS A 75 -2.11 -4.26 -17.11
CA HIS A 75 -1.67 -5.59 -17.52
C HIS A 75 -0.21 -5.84 -17.18
N THR A 76 0.69 -4.96 -17.59
CA THR A 76 2.14 -5.12 -17.40
C THR A 76 2.53 -5.03 -15.93
N GLY A 77 1.96 -4.08 -15.18
CA GLY A 77 2.22 -3.94 -13.76
C GLY A 77 1.71 -5.15 -12.95
N THR A 78 0.54 -5.69 -13.27
CA THR A 78 0.03 -6.90 -12.60
C THR A 78 0.76 -8.17 -13.03
N GLN A 79 1.29 -8.25 -14.25
CA GLN A 79 2.20 -9.32 -14.66
C GLN A 79 3.51 -9.29 -13.88
N ALA A 80 4.10 -8.10 -13.72
CA ALA A 80 5.32 -7.94 -12.92
C ALA A 80 5.09 -8.35 -11.45
N ALA A 81 3.95 -7.97 -10.86
CA ALA A 81 3.55 -8.39 -9.53
C ALA A 81 3.45 -9.92 -9.42
N SER A 82 2.75 -10.56 -10.38
CA SER A 82 2.62 -12.01 -10.44
C SER A 82 3.97 -12.72 -10.54
N ALA A 83 4.88 -12.22 -11.39
CA ALA A 83 6.23 -12.76 -11.52
C ALA A 83 7.05 -12.65 -10.22
N GLY A 84 6.78 -11.65 -9.38
CA GLY A 84 7.36 -11.48 -8.05
C GLY A 84 6.66 -12.27 -6.93
N GLY A 85 5.65 -13.09 -7.24
CA GLY A 85 4.89 -13.85 -6.23
C GLY A 85 3.84 -13.00 -5.48
N ILE A 86 3.56 -11.79 -5.96
CA ILE A 86 2.52 -10.91 -5.41
C ILE A 86 1.19 -11.28 -6.03
N THR A 87 0.20 -11.55 -5.21
CA THR A 87 -1.13 -11.99 -5.63
C THR A 87 -2.19 -10.90 -5.52
N HIS A 88 -1.85 -9.79 -4.87
CA HIS A 88 -2.73 -8.66 -4.67
C HIS A 88 -1.91 -7.36 -4.60
N VAL A 89 -2.29 -6.38 -5.38
CA VAL A 89 -1.69 -5.04 -5.36
C VAL A 89 -2.73 -3.99 -5.00
N VAL A 90 -2.27 -2.88 -4.39
CA VAL A 90 -3.13 -1.73 -4.10
C VAL A 90 -2.59 -0.52 -4.85
N THR A 91 -3.35 -0.05 -5.85
CA THR A 91 -2.89 1.03 -6.74
C THR A 91 -3.25 2.40 -6.22
N MET A 92 -2.32 3.34 -6.35
CA MET A 92 -2.46 4.74 -5.96
C MET A 92 -3.33 5.53 -6.92
N ALA A 93 -3.83 6.69 -6.44
CA ALA A 93 -4.81 7.52 -7.13
C ALA A 93 -4.21 8.47 -8.18
N ASN A 94 -2.89 8.58 -8.27
CA ASN A 94 -2.17 9.56 -9.09
C ASN A 94 -2.10 9.21 -10.58
N THR A 95 -3.24 8.92 -11.14
CA THR A 95 -3.48 8.68 -12.58
C THR A 95 -3.90 9.98 -13.30
N LYS A 96 -4.19 9.91 -14.59
CA LYS A 96 -4.64 11.08 -15.38
C LYS A 96 -5.82 10.69 -16.29
N PRO A 97 -7.07 11.01 -15.92
CA PRO A 97 -7.46 11.80 -14.73
C PRO A 97 -7.16 11.09 -13.41
N VAL A 98 -7.06 11.89 -12.33
CA VAL A 98 -6.91 11.41 -10.95
C VAL A 98 -8.15 10.60 -10.54
N ILE A 99 -7.97 9.59 -9.69
CA ILE A 99 -9.09 8.80 -9.14
C ILE A 99 -9.73 9.59 -7.97
N ASP A 100 -10.35 10.72 -8.28
CA ASP A 100 -10.97 11.65 -7.32
C ASP A 100 -12.50 11.63 -7.34
N ASN A 101 -13.09 10.83 -8.22
CA ASN A 101 -14.53 10.66 -8.38
C ASN A 101 -14.90 9.23 -8.79
N MET A 102 -16.17 8.87 -8.61
CA MET A 102 -16.67 7.52 -8.88
C MET A 102 -16.53 7.10 -10.35
N ALA A 103 -16.64 8.03 -11.31
CA ALA A 103 -16.59 7.67 -12.73
C ALA A 103 -15.19 7.15 -13.13
N VAL A 104 -14.14 7.83 -12.66
CA VAL A 104 -12.75 7.38 -12.91
C VAL A 104 -12.48 6.06 -12.19
N LEU A 105 -12.91 5.93 -10.92
CA LEU A 105 -12.76 4.66 -10.17
C LEU A 105 -13.40 3.48 -10.92
N ARG A 106 -14.62 3.65 -11.41
CA ARG A 106 -15.33 2.59 -12.18
C ARG A 106 -14.63 2.24 -13.48
N ALA A 107 -14.07 3.23 -14.17
CA ALA A 107 -13.29 2.99 -15.38
C ALA A 107 -12.04 2.12 -15.07
N VAL A 108 -11.32 2.43 -13.99
CA VAL A 108 -10.16 1.63 -13.54
C VAL A 108 -10.59 0.22 -13.14
N GLN A 109 -11.69 0.07 -12.38
CA GLN A 109 -12.22 -1.25 -12.02
C GLN A 109 -12.51 -2.12 -13.24
N LYS A 110 -13.13 -1.52 -14.26
CA LYS A 110 -13.42 -2.22 -15.52
C LYS A 110 -12.12 -2.68 -16.22
N ARG A 111 -11.10 -1.82 -16.27
CA ARG A 111 -9.80 -2.19 -16.86
C ARG A 111 -9.13 -3.32 -16.07
N VAL A 112 -9.21 -3.28 -14.73
CA VAL A 112 -8.72 -4.37 -13.88
C VAL A 112 -9.44 -5.70 -14.20
N GLU A 113 -10.76 -5.68 -14.39
CA GLU A 113 -11.53 -6.87 -14.76
C GLU A 113 -11.13 -7.44 -16.14
N GLU A 114 -10.80 -6.57 -17.10
CA GLU A 114 -10.43 -6.95 -18.46
C GLU A 114 -8.97 -7.45 -18.57
N ASP A 115 -8.03 -6.77 -17.90
CA ASP A 115 -6.59 -6.94 -18.16
C ASP A 115 -5.76 -7.33 -16.93
N GLY A 116 -6.34 -7.28 -15.72
CA GLY A 116 -5.60 -7.58 -14.48
C GLY A 116 -5.26 -9.06 -14.35
N VAL A 117 -4.00 -9.37 -14.05
CA VAL A 117 -3.49 -10.73 -13.84
C VAL A 117 -3.58 -11.17 -12.38
N VAL A 118 -3.44 -10.21 -11.44
CA VAL A 118 -3.61 -10.43 -9.99
C VAL A 118 -4.75 -9.57 -9.46
N LYS A 119 -5.14 -9.76 -8.20
CA LYS A 119 -6.14 -8.89 -7.56
C LYS A 119 -5.61 -7.47 -7.47
N VAL A 120 -6.45 -6.50 -7.77
CA VAL A 120 -6.15 -5.07 -7.64
C VAL A 120 -7.19 -4.40 -6.77
N SER A 121 -6.77 -3.79 -5.67
CA SER A 121 -7.56 -2.83 -4.92
C SER A 121 -7.18 -1.41 -5.32
N ILE A 122 -8.12 -0.48 -5.26
CA ILE A 122 -7.94 0.88 -5.77
C ILE A 122 -8.07 1.86 -4.61
N ILE A 123 -7.13 2.80 -4.54
CA ILE A 123 -7.15 3.94 -3.62
C ILE A 123 -7.78 5.13 -4.36
N GLY A 124 -8.68 5.85 -3.70
CA GLY A 124 -9.16 7.15 -4.16
C GLY A 124 -8.25 8.29 -3.66
N SER A 125 -8.26 9.45 -4.32
CA SER A 125 -7.53 10.60 -3.80
C SER A 125 -8.19 11.20 -2.56
N VAL A 126 -7.39 11.88 -1.73
CA VAL A 126 -7.88 12.71 -0.63
C VAL A 126 -8.48 14.00 -1.18
N SER A 127 -7.78 14.65 -2.11
CA SER A 127 -8.20 15.91 -2.70
C SER A 127 -8.50 15.79 -4.19
N LYS A 128 -9.33 16.70 -4.70
CA LYS A 128 -9.58 16.82 -6.14
C LYS A 128 -8.30 17.21 -6.85
N GLY A 129 -7.99 16.49 -7.92
CA GLY A 129 -6.81 16.75 -8.73
C GLY A 129 -5.48 16.59 -7.99
N LEU A 130 -5.45 16.07 -6.74
CA LEU A 130 -4.28 16.03 -5.84
C LEU A 130 -3.76 17.43 -5.45
N GLU A 131 -4.63 18.43 -5.40
CA GLU A 131 -4.24 19.83 -5.16
C GLU A 131 -4.21 20.22 -3.68
N GLY A 132 -4.73 19.36 -2.78
CA GLY A 132 -4.75 19.61 -1.33
C GLY A 132 -5.69 20.74 -0.89
N GLU A 133 -6.61 21.21 -1.77
CA GLU A 133 -7.49 22.35 -1.52
C GLU A 133 -8.95 21.97 -1.28
N GLN A 134 -9.47 21.01 -2.02
CA GLN A 134 -10.83 20.54 -1.95
C GLN A 134 -10.89 19.03 -1.82
N LEU A 135 -11.70 18.50 -0.89
CA LEU A 135 -11.89 17.05 -0.75
C LEU A 135 -12.43 16.43 -2.04
N SER A 136 -11.93 15.28 -2.37
CA SER A 136 -12.47 14.42 -3.42
C SER A 136 -13.87 13.92 -3.04
N GLU A 137 -14.51 13.18 -3.93
CA GLU A 137 -15.82 12.56 -3.65
C GLU A 137 -15.66 11.30 -2.78
N MET A 138 -14.98 11.45 -1.60
CA MET A 138 -14.58 10.34 -0.74
C MET A 138 -15.73 9.39 -0.38
N GLY A 139 -16.92 9.93 -0.13
CA GLY A 139 -18.12 9.13 0.17
C GLY A 139 -18.50 8.22 -0.99
N ASP A 140 -18.58 8.77 -2.19
CA ASP A 140 -18.93 8.03 -3.40
C ASP A 140 -17.82 7.06 -3.82
N LEU A 141 -16.56 7.48 -3.69
CA LEU A 141 -15.39 6.60 -3.89
C LEU A 141 -15.42 5.41 -2.94
N SER A 142 -15.69 5.63 -1.66
CA SER A 142 -15.82 4.57 -0.66
C SER A 142 -16.95 3.60 -1.00
N ALA A 143 -18.14 4.13 -1.35
CA ALA A 143 -19.28 3.32 -1.75
C ALA A 143 -19.03 2.55 -3.05
N ALA A 144 -18.21 3.09 -3.95
CA ALA A 144 -17.80 2.42 -5.18
C ALA A 144 -16.67 1.40 -5.00
N GLY A 145 -16.08 1.28 -3.80
CA GLY A 145 -15.12 0.23 -3.46
C GLY A 145 -13.67 0.71 -3.30
N ALA A 146 -13.40 2.02 -3.21
CA ALA A 146 -12.10 2.49 -2.80
C ALA A 146 -11.73 1.94 -1.41
N VAL A 147 -10.51 1.41 -1.25
CA VAL A 147 -10.08 0.76 -0.02
C VAL A 147 -9.47 1.73 0.99
N ALA A 148 -8.90 2.82 0.53
CA ALA A 148 -8.25 3.88 1.29
C ALA A 148 -8.24 5.17 0.49
N PHE A 149 -7.69 6.25 1.05
CA PHE A 149 -7.49 7.52 0.37
C PHE A 149 -6.03 7.97 0.46
N SER A 150 -5.50 8.51 -0.65
CA SER A 150 -4.13 9.01 -0.72
C SER A 150 -3.97 10.05 -1.82
N ASP A 151 -3.22 11.10 -1.54
CA ASP A 151 -2.72 12.02 -2.55
C ASP A 151 -1.26 11.67 -2.94
N ASP A 152 -0.87 10.41 -2.83
CA ASP A 152 0.50 9.95 -3.02
C ASP A 152 1.20 10.57 -4.23
N GLY A 153 2.48 10.91 -4.01
CA GLY A 153 3.28 11.76 -4.86
C GLY A 153 3.11 13.26 -4.58
N HIS A 154 2.11 13.62 -3.76
CA HIS A 154 1.86 14.99 -3.28
C HIS A 154 1.58 14.96 -1.78
N TYR A 155 2.23 15.85 -1.06
CA TYR A 155 1.96 16.03 0.36
C TYR A 155 0.81 16.99 0.58
N VAL A 156 -0.13 16.64 1.43
CA VAL A 156 -1.22 17.56 1.82
C VAL A 156 -0.68 18.53 2.86
N GLU A 157 -0.19 19.68 2.44
CA GLU A 157 0.50 20.65 3.32
C GLU A 157 -0.40 21.26 4.39
N ASN A 158 -1.67 21.55 4.05
CA ASN A 158 -2.59 22.21 4.95
C ASN A 158 -3.08 21.26 6.05
N ALA A 159 -2.57 21.43 7.27
CA ALA A 159 -2.92 20.58 8.41
C ALA A 159 -4.42 20.58 8.76
N ASN A 160 -5.14 21.70 8.58
CA ASN A 160 -6.59 21.74 8.83
C ASN A 160 -7.37 21.00 7.73
N PHE A 161 -6.91 21.04 6.49
CA PHE A 161 -7.48 20.27 5.41
C PHE A 161 -7.27 18.76 5.66
N MET A 162 -6.04 18.34 6.00
CA MET A 162 -5.72 16.94 6.34
C MET A 162 -6.55 16.45 7.53
N ARG A 163 -6.71 17.28 8.57
CA ARG A 163 -7.58 16.96 9.70
C ARG A 163 -9.00 16.64 9.24
N ARG A 164 -9.62 17.49 8.39
CA ARG A 164 -10.97 17.27 7.87
C ARG A 164 -11.08 16.02 7.01
N ALA A 165 -10.04 15.75 6.20
CA ALA A 165 -9.95 14.54 5.40
C ALA A 165 -9.91 13.29 6.31
N MET A 166 -9.12 13.32 7.38
CA MET A 166 -9.05 12.24 8.36
C MET A 166 -10.38 12.04 9.10
N GLU A 167 -11.03 13.12 9.55
CA GLU A 167 -12.34 13.05 10.20
C GLU A 167 -13.37 12.38 9.28
N TYR A 168 -13.37 12.72 7.98
CA TYR A 168 -14.29 12.14 7.02
C TYR A 168 -13.93 10.70 6.65
N ALA A 169 -12.65 10.39 6.38
CA ALA A 169 -12.20 9.03 6.12
C ALA A 169 -12.54 8.09 7.30
N GLY A 170 -12.33 8.55 8.54
CA GLY A 170 -12.67 7.81 9.75
C GLY A 170 -14.17 7.47 9.85
N GLN A 171 -15.06 8.41 9.48
CA GLN A 171 -16.51 8.16 9.42
C GLN A 171 -16.89 7.09 8.38
N LEU A 172 -16.12 7.00 7.29
CA LEU A 172 -16.31 6.00 6.23
C LEU A 172 -15.65 4.66 6.58
N GLY A 173 -14.97 4.54 7.74
CA GLY A 173 -14.21 3.36 8.13
C GLY A 173 -12.98 3.10 7.23
N LYS A 174 -12.43 4.18 6.66
CA LYS A 174 -11.27 4.12 5.76
C LYS A 174 -10.05 4.78 6.40
N MET A 175 -8.87 4.36 5.95
CA MET A 175 -7.61 4.99 6.33
C MET A 175 -7.18 6.05 5.30
N ILE A 176 -6.29 6.92 5.73
CA ILE A 176 -5.49 7.76 4.84
C ILE A 176 -4.09 7.16 4.75
N ILE A 177 -3.55 7.12 3.54
CA ILE A 177 -2.16 6.77 3.24
C ILE A 177 -1.47 8.06 2.82
N ASP A 178 -0.44 8.47 3.54
CA ASP A 178 0.22 9.75 3.28
C ASP A 178 1.64 9.60 2.77
N HIS A 179 1.94 10.41 1.73
CA HIS A 179 3.28 10.68 1.24
C HIS A 179 3.87 11.80 2.10
N ALA A 180 4.40 11.44 3.25
CA ALA A 180 4.76 12.38 4.30
C ALA A 180 6.10 13.07 3.99
N GLU A 181 6.10 14.11 3.17
CA GLU A 181 7.28 14.90 2.83
C GLU A 181 6.93 16.40 2.75
N ASP A 182 7.45 17.22 3.66
CA ASP A 182 7.25 18.67 3.62
C ASP A 182 7.95 19.27 2.41
N MET A 183 7.15 19.62 1.38
CA MET A 183 7.64 20.12 0.10
C MET A 183 8.23 21.51 0.20
N THR A 184 7.97 22.28 1.26
CA THR A 184 8.62 23.58 1.49
C THR A 184 10.12 23.43 1.79
N MET A 185 10.52 22.26 2.26
CA MET A 185 11.91 21.91 2.54
C MET A 185 12.55 21.01 1.47
N CYS A 186 11.76 20.24 0.75
CA CYS A 186 12.25 19.13 -0.08
C CYS A 186 12.11 19.36 -1.59
N SER A 187 11.43 20.42 -2.04
CA SER A 187 11.00 20.63 -3.43
C SER A 187 12.12 20.54 -4.47
N ASP A 188 13.31 21.06 -4.17
CA ASP A 188 14.43 21.20 -5.12
C ASP A 188 15.50 20.11 -4.96
N GLY A 189 15.28 19.14 -4.07
CA GLY A 189 16.27 18.12 -3.74
C GLY A 189 16.31 16.97 -4.75
N PHE A 190 17.51 16.54 -5.14
CA PHE A 190 17.76 15.39 -6.01
C PHE A 190 18.13 14.12 -5.26
N MET A 191 18.60 14.23 -4.04
CA MET A 191 19.05 13.14 -3.19
C MET A 191 18.95 13.55 -1.73
N ASN A 192 19.19 12.63 -0.80
CA ASN A 192 19.27 12.97 0.62
C ASN A 192 20.32 14.05 0.89
N GLU A 193 19.96 15.04 1.72
CA GLU A 193 20.90 16.05 2.17
C GLU A 193 21.98 15.41 3.05
N GLY A 194 23.24 15.73 2.74
CA GLY A 194 24.38 15.21 3.47
C GLY A 194 25.72 15.52 2.80
N ILE A 195 26.77 14.87 3.27
CA ILE A 195 28.12 15.12 2.78
C ILE A 195 28.24 14.84 1.27
N ILE A 196 27.52 13.87 0.75
CA ILE A 196 27.58 13.51 -0.68
C ILE A 196 26.88 14.56 -1.54
N SER A 197 25.67 15.00 -1.18
CA SER A 197 24.97 16.07 -1.91
C SER A 197 25.79 17.36 -1.91
N TYR A 198 26.40 17.67 -0.76
CA TYR A 198 27.31 18.83 -0.64
C TYR A 198 28.54 18.71 -1.55
N GLN A 199 29.21 17.55 -1.56
CA GLN A 199 30.39 17.31 -2.41
C GLN A 199 30.06 17.36 -3.91
N MET A 200 28.86 16.90 -4.28
CA MET A 200 28.38 16.93 -5.66
C MET A 200 27.84 18.30 -6.09
N GLY A 201 27.65 19.22 -5.15
CA GLY A 201 27.07 20.55 -5.43
C GLY A 201 25.60 20.47 -5.89
N VAL A 202 24.86 19.44 -5.48
CA VAL A 202 23.43 19.28 -5.80
C VAL A 202 22.58 19.56 -4.57
N ALA A 203 21.36 20.06 -4.79
CA ALA A 203 20.40 20.27 -3.72
C ALA A 203 20.01 18.94 -3.05
N GLY A 204 20.06 18.90 -1.73
CA GLY A 204 19.64 17.76 -0.93
C GLY A 204 18.22 17.91 -0.42
N ARG A 205 17.57 16.77 -0.11
CA ARG A 205 16.32 16.70 0.62
C ARG A 205 16.65 16.40 2.08
N PRO A 206 16.41 17.33 3.01
CA PRO A 206 16.70 17.10 4.42
C PRO A 206 15.71 16.09 5.01
N ALA A 207 16.22 15.09 5.72
CA ALA A 207 15.38 14.06 6.37
C ALA A 207 14.32 14.65 7.33
N VAL A 208 14.60 15.81 7.90
CA VAL A 208 13.68 16.51 8.80
C VAL A 208 12.38 16.94 8.10
N GLY A 209 12.34 17.05 6.76
CA GLY A 209 11.10 17.30 6.01
C GLY A 209 10.10 16.16 6.16
N GLU A 210 10.57 14.90 6.12
CA GLU A 210 9.75 13.72 6.41
C GLU A 210 9.36 13.68 7.90
N ASP A 211 10.31 13.97 8.81
CA ASP A 211 10.05 13.93 10.25
C ASP A 211 8.94 14.88 10.69
N ILE A 212 8.92 16.10 10.13
CA ILE A 212 7.89 17.10 10.39
C ILE A 212 6.53 16.64 9.87
N ALA A 213 6.48 16.15 8.65
CA ALA A 213 5.26 15.67 8.03
C ALA A 213 4.67 14.49 8.82
N VAL A 214 5.49 13.48 9.12
CA VAL A 214 5.09 12.33 9.94
C VAL A 214 4.61 12.75 11.32
N SER A 215 5.33 13.65 12.01
CA SER A 215 4.94 14.14 13.33
C SER A 215 3.56 14.80 13.30
N ARG A 216 3.30 15.66 12.30
CA ARG A 216 1.98 16.30 12.12
C ARG A 216 0.88 15.24 11.96
N ASP A 217 1.09 14.26 11.11
CA ASP A 217 0.08 13.28 10.76
C ASP A 217 -0.24 12.33 11.92
N LEU A 218 0.75 11.97 12.71
CA LEU A 218 0.56 11.20 13.93
C LEU A 218 -0.28 11.97 14.97
N LEU A 219 -0.03 13.27 15.13
CA LEU A 219 -0.84 14.13 16.01
C LEU A 219 -2.27 14.27 15.52
N LEU A 220 -2.47 14.40 14.20
CA LEU A 220 -3.81 14.47 13.61
C LEU A 220 -4.54 13.13 13.73
N SER A 221 -3.87 12.02 13.52
CA SER A 221 -4.42 10.68 13.74
C SER A 221 -4.88 10.48 15.18
N GLN A 222 -4.07 10.91 16.15
CA GLN A 222 -4.43 10.86 17.56
C GLN A 222 -5.64 11.73 17.88
N LEU A 223 -5.72 12.93 17.30
CA LEU A 223 -6.84 13.86 17.49
C LEU A 223 -8.16 13.34 16.88
N THR A 224 -8.10 12.76 15.70
CA THR A 224 -9.30 12.38 14.90
C THR A 224 -9.73 10.94 15.13
N GLY A 225 -8.84 10.09 15.64
CA GLY A 225 -9.03 8.64 15.72
C GLY A 225 -8.99 7.95 14.34
N CYS A 226 -8.67 8.68 13.27
CA CYS A 226 -8.55 8.10 11.94
C CYS A 226 -7.27 7.29 11.83
N HIS A 227 -7.37 6.11 11.22
CA HIS A 227 -6.22 5.30 10.88
C HIS A 227 -5.37 5.98 9.81
N ILE A 228 -4.10 6.19 10.09
CA ILE A 228 -3.12 6.67 9.11
C ILE A 228 -2.07 5.61 8.81
N HIS A 229 -1.68 5.54 7.55
CA HIS A 229 -0.57 4.74 7.06
C HIS A 229 0.48 5.67 6.47
N ILE A 230 1.66 5.72 7.06
CA ILE A 230 2.78 6.47 6.51
C ILE A 230 3.46 5.59 5.48
N ALA A 231 3.45 6.04 4.22
CA ALA A 231 4.05 5.32 3.11
C ALA A 231 5.58 5.50 3.09
N HIS A 232 6.29 4.52 2.50
CA HIS A 232 7.72 4.55 2.14
C HIS A 232 8.62 5.36 3.08
N VAL A 233 8.53 5.11 4.40
CA VAL A 233 9.33 5.77 5.44
C VAL A 233 10.83 5.62 5.16
N SER A 234 11.55 6.73 5.15
CA SER A 234 12.98 6.78 4.83
C SER A 234 13.85 7.37 5.94
N SER A 235 13.26 8.12 6.88
CA SER A 235 13.98 8.74 8.00
C SER A 235 14.02 7.84 9.24
N ALA A 236 15.18 7.75 9.88
CA ALA A 236 15.31 7.06 11.16
C ALA A 236 14.45 7.70 12.27
N LYS A 237 14.32 9.04 12.26
CA LYS A 237 13.51 9.76 13.24
C LYS A 237 12.01 9.51 13.01
N ALA A 238 11.57 9.44 11.76
CA ALA A 238 10.20 9.06 11.44
C ALA A 238 9.86 7.65 11.98
N VAL A 239 10.77 6.68 11.85
CA VAL A 239 10.60 5.33 12.45
C VAL A 239 10.44 5.39 13.96
N GLU A 240 11.23 6.22 14.67
CA GLU A 240 11.08 6.41 16.12
C GLU A 240 9.70 7.00 16.46
N LEU A 241 9.29 8.07 15.79
CA LEU A 241 7.99 8.72 15.99
C LEU A 241 6.84 7.73 15.80
N ILE A 242 6.88 6.93 14.73
CA ILE A 242 5.86 5.91 14.44
C ILE A 242 5.86 4.82 15.51
N ARG A 243 7.02 4.38 15.97
CA ARG A 243 7.16 3.36 17.04
C ARG A 243 6.53 3.88 18.34
N ASP A 244 6.85 5.11 18.73
CA ASP A 244 6.31 5.73 19.94
C ASP A 244 4.79 5.87 19.84
N ALA A 245 4.29 6.34 18.70
CA ALA A 245 2.85 6.47 18.47
C ALA A 245 2.12 5.12 18.50
N LYS A 246 2.71 4.04 17.98
CA LYS A 246 2.16 2.68 18.09
C LYS A 246 2.08 2.18 19.52
N THR A 247 2.99 2.58 20.40
CA THR A 247 2.97 2.16 21.81
C THR A 247 1.88 2.87 22.63
N VAL A 248 1.51 4.09 22.24
CA VAL A 248 0.52 4.92 22.95
C VAL A 248 -0.90 4.75 22.37
N SER A 249 -1.00 4.45 21.08
CA SER A 249 -2.28 4.35 20.35
C SER A 249 -2.49 2.94 19.81
N TYR A 250 -3.17 2.11 20.56
CA TYR A 250 -3.30 0.66 20.33
C TYR A 250 -3.88 0.20 19.01
N THR A 251 -4.46 1.03 18.15
CA THR A 251 -5.25 0.56 17.01
C THR A 251 -5.15 1.36 15.70
N HIS A 252 -4.54 2.55 15.69
CA HIS A 252 -4.76 3.48 14.57
C HIS A 252 -3.54 3.78 13.68
N LEU A 253 -2.40 3.08 13.89
CA LEU A 253 -1.18 3.40 13.15
C LEU A 253 -0.60 2.18 12.45
N ARG A 254 -0.32 2.31 11.17
CA ARG A 254 0.51 1.39 10.39
C ARG A 254 1.58 2.18 9.66
N ALA A 255 2.72 1.55 9.41
CA ALA A 255 3.77 2.06 8.57
C ALA A 255 4.25 0.94 7.66
N HIS A 256 4.56 1.27 6.43
CA HIS A 256 5.23 0.40 5.49
C HIS A 256 6.65 0.92 5.28
N GLU A 257 7.64 0.07 5.54
CA GLU A 257 9.04 0.38 5.33
C GLU A 257 9.50 -0.31 4.05
N THR A 258 10.21 0.41 3.19
CA THR A 258 10.90 -0.20 2.07
C THR A 258 12.25 -0.73 2.56
N LEU A 259 12.54 -2.01 2.29
CA LEU A 259 13.79 -2.68 2.68
C LEU A 259 15.07 -1.94 2.21
N ALA A 260 14.96 -1.07 1.21
CA ALA A 260 16.08 -0.29 0.71
C ALA A 260 16.59 0.79 1.68
N ASN A 261 15.85 1.11 2.72
CA ASN A 261 16.15 2.19 3.66
C ASN A 261 16.56 1.70 5.06
N LEU A 262 16.79 0.40 5.22
CA LEU A 262 17.25 -0.22 6.48
C LEU A 262 18.78 -0.39 6.51
N VAL A 263 19.53 0.56 5.94
CA VAL A 263 21.00 0.58 6.00
C VAL A 263 21.47 1.67 6.94
#